data_5b4114728dd4324dcd802b0f1beb1476
#
_entry.id   5b4114728dd4324dcd802b0f1beb1476
#
_cell.length_a   1.000
_cell.length_b   1.000
_cell.length_c   1.000
_cell.angle_alpha   90.00
_cell.angle_beta   90.00
_cell.angle_gamma   90.00
#
_symmetry.space_group_name_H-M   'P 1'
#
loop_
_entity.id
_entity.type
_entity.pdbx_description
1 polymer ?
#
loop_
_entity_poly.entity_id
_entity_poly.type
_entity_poly.pdbx_seq_one_letter_code
_entity_poly.pdbx_strand_id
1 'polypeptide(L)'
;MTDYSLWGGSAGARMAAGLGSYGTAYFGEDSYPAPAAVIMQYTGLSVVTGNEPPTYACVGMSDGIASYRSMERYISQIKKNGTNAELEVFKGLSHGFGLGQKTVAEGWIDRAVSFWQENTK
;
A
#
# COMPACT_ATOMS: atom_id res chain seq x y z
N MET A 1 -10.69 13.40 -12.13
CA MET A 1 -9.55 12.96 -11.30
C MET A 1 -10.02 12.75 -9.87
N THR A 2 -9.62 11.64 -9.27
CA THR A 2 -9.98 11.37 -7.87
C THR A 2 -8.86 11.83 -6.94
N ASP A 3 -9.24 12.25 -5.75
CA ASP A 3 -8.30 12.75 -4.77
C ASP A 3 -8.35 12.00 -3.44
N TYR A 4 -9.11 10.90 -3.37
CA TYR A 4 -9.15 10.10 -2.15
C TYR A 4 -8.09 9.00 -2.16
N SER A 5 -7.80 8.45 -0.97
CA SER A 5 -6.88 7.33 -0.81
C SER A 5 -7.48 6.26 0.08
N LEU A 6 -7.00 5.02 -0.08
CA LEU A 6 -7.39 3.89 0.76
C LEU A 6 -6.20 3.50 1.63
N TRP A 7 -6.43 3.33 2.92
CA TRP A 7 -5.39 3.01 3.90
C TRP A 7 -5.73 1.73 4.62
N GLY A 8 -4.73 0.92 4.89
CA GLY A 8 -4.94 -0.27 5.69
C GLY A 8 -3.64 -0.90 6.15
N GLY A 9 -3.71 -1.62 7.28
CA GLY A 9 -2.60 -2.39 7.80
C GLY A 9 -2.99 -3.85 7.89
N SER A 10 -2.08 -4.77 7.57
CA SER A 10 -2.27 -6.21 7.64
C SER A 10 -3.49 -6.65 6.81
N ALA A 11 -4.52 -7.25 7.43
CA ALA A 11 -5.75 -7.65 6.71
C ALA A 11 -6.46 -6.45 6.08
N GLY A 12 -6.44 -5.29 6.74
CA GLY A 12 -6.99 -4.05 6.19
C GLY A 12 -6.24 -3.57 4.96
N ALA A 13 -4.93 -3.75 4.92
CA ALA A 13 -4.13 -3.43 3.74
C ALA A 13 -4.53 -4.29 2.55
N ARG A 14 -4.78 -5.57 2.78
CA ARG A 14 -5.22 -6.48 1.72
C ARG A 14 -6.57 -6.05 1.16
N MET A 15 -7.49 -5.65 2.03
CA MET A 15 -8.80 -5.14 1.61
C MET A 15 -8.65 -3.82 0.82
N ALA A 16 -7.83 -2.90 1.29
CA ALA A 16 -7.59 -1.63 0.59
C ALA A 16 -7.01 -1.87 -0.80
N ALA A 17 -6.05 -2.77 -0.91
CA ALA A 17 -5.45 -3.13 -2.20
C ALA A 17 -6.49 -3.76 -3.13
N GLY A 18 -7.34 -4.63 -2.60
CA GLY A 18 -8.41 -5.27 -3.38
C GLY A 18 -9.42 -4.26 -3.90
N LEU A 19 -9.87 -3.35 -3.06
CA LEU A 19 -10.79 -2.29 -3.49
C LEU A 19 -10.16 -1.39 -4.55
N GLY A 20 -8.87 -1.07 -4.40
CA GLY A 20 -8.17 -0.25 -5.37
C GLY A 20 -7.99 -0.95 -6.71
N SER A 21 -7.71 -2.24 -6.70
CA SER A 21 -7.40 -3.03 -7.89
C SER A 21 -8.64 -3.50 -8.63
N TYR A 22 -9.63 -4.05 -7.90
CA TYR A 22 -10.83 -4.62 -8.51
C TYR A 22 -11.98 -3.63 -8.61
N GLY A 23 -11.93 -2.54 -7.83
CA GLY A 23 -12.99 -1.54 -7.80
C GLY A 23 -14.12 -1.91 -6.85
N THR A 24 -14.92 -0.93 -6.48
CA THR A 24 -16.02 -1.11 -5.52
C THR A 24 -17.15 -1.96 -6.10
N ALA A 25 -17.41 -1.86 -7.39
CA ALA A 25 -18.48 -2.63 -8.05
C ALA A 25 -18.24 -4.14 -7.95
N TYR A 26 -16.97 -4.59 -7.94
CA TYR A 26 -16.63 -6.01 -7.81
C TYR A 26 -17.12 -6.59 -6.48
N PHE A 27 -17.18 -5.76 -5.42
CA PHE A 27 -17.58 -6.18 -4.08
C PHE A 27 -19.07 -5.91 -3.79
N GLY A 28 -19.86 -5.66 -4.83
CA GLY A 28 -21.30 -5.46 -4.69
C GLY A 28 -21.71 -4.04 -4.29
N GLU A 29 -20.79 -3.11 -4.33
CA GLU A 29 -21.04 -1.71 -4.04
C GLU A 29 -21.29 -0.91 -5.31
N ASP A 30 -21.80 0.32 -5.18
CA ASP A 30 -21.89 1.23 -6.31
C ASP A 30 -20.49 1.49 -6.87
N SER A 31 -20.41 1.71 -8.18
CA SER A 31 -19.14 1.98 -8.83
C SER A 31 -18.67 3.39 -8.50
N TYR A 32 -17.51 3.49 -7.86
CA TYR A 32 -16.83 4.75 -7.58
C TYR A 32 -15.54 4.84 -8.37
N PRO A 33 -15.05 6.05 -8.66
CA PRO A 33 -13.75 6.19 -9.32
C PRO A 33 -12.64 5.52 -8.50
N ALA A 34 -11.57 5.09 -9.17
CA ALA A 34 -10.40 4.52 -8.50
C ALA A 34 -9.75 5.56 -7.58
N PRO A 35 -9.18 5.14 -6.44
CA PRO A 35 -8.47 6.06 -5.56
C PRO A 35 -7.23 6.62 -6.21
N ALA A 36 -6.79 7.79 -5.75
CA ALA A 36 -5.54 8.38 -6.18
C ALA A 36 -4.33 7.58 -5.67
N ALA A 37 -4.48 6.92 -4.53
CA ALA A 37 -3.42 6.09 -3.96
C ALA A 37 -3.98 5.04 -3.01
N VAL A 38 -3.25 3.94 -2.88
CA VAL A 38 -3.46 2.93 -1.84
C VAL A 38 -2.24 2.96 -0.93
N ILE A 39 -2.46 3.05 0.37
CA ILE A 39 -1.41 3.10 1.39
C ILE A 39 -1.52 1.83 2.22
N MET A 40 -0.48 1.00 2.20
CA MET A 40 -0.50 -0.32 2.84
C MET A 40 0.61 -0.47 3.86
N GLN A 41 0.31 -1.13 4.96
CA GLN A 41 1.30 -1.59 5.92
C GLN A 41 1.31 -3.10 5.99
N TYR A 42 2.50 -3.67 6.03
CA TYR A 42 2.82 -5.07 6.39
C TYR A 42 1.74 -6.09 6.00
N THR A 43 1.63 -6.37 4.71
CA THR A 43 0.77 -7.43 4.22
C THR A 43 1.48 -8.26 3.15
N GLY A 44 1.09 -9.52 3.02
CA GLY A 44 1.60 -10.40 1.97
C GLY A 44 0.61 -10.48 0.81
N LEU A 45 0.90 -9.78 -0.28
CA LEU A 45 0.11 -9.85 -1.50
C LEU A 45 0.96 -10.47 -2.59
N SER A 46 0.35 -11.33 -3.40
CA SER A 46 1.07 -12.05 -4.46
C SER A 46 0.50 -11.82 -5.85
N VAL A 47 -0.71 -11.25 -5.95
CA VAL A 47 -1.39 -11.09 -7.24
C VAL A 47 -1.47 -9.63 -7.63
N VAL A 48 -0.94 -9.31 -8.81
CA VAL A 48 -1.04 -7.98 -9.42
C VAL A 48 -1.96 -8.11 -10.63
N THR A 49 -3.04 -7.32 -10.65
CA THR A 49 -4.06 -7.40 -11.71
C THR A 49 -3.71 -6.57 -12.93
N GLY A 50 -2.82 -5.61 -12.79
CA GLY A 50 -2.54 -4.62 -13.83
C GLY A 50 -3.37 -3.35 -13.70
N ASN A 51 -4.34 -3.34 -12.78
CA ASN A 51 -5.22 -2.18 -12.56
C ASN A 51 -5.00 -1.52 -11.21
N GLU A 52 -3.86 -1.80 -10.57
CA GLU A 52 -3.54 -1.19 -9.30
C GLU A 52 -3.38 0.32 -9.44
N PRO A 53 -3.97 1.12 -8.53
CA PRO A 53 -3.69 2.54 -8.47
C PRO A 53 -2.27 2.78 -7.93
N PRO A 54 -1.77 4.03 -7.94
CA PRO A 54 -0.53 4.35 -7.25
C PRO A 54 -0.53 3.79 -5.84
N THR A 55 0.53 3.11 -5.45
CA THR A 55 0.58 2.36 -4.20
C THR A 55 1.84 2.69 -3.41
N TYR A 56 1.66 3.05 -2.15
CA TYR A 56 2.74 3.16 -1.17
C TYR A 56 2.61 2.02 -0.18
N ALA A 57 3.72 1.36 0.13
CA ALA A 57 3.71 0.27 1.10
C ALA A 57 4.89 0.41 2.05
N CYS A 58 4.71 -0.05 3.28
CA CYS A 58 5.81 -0.14 4.24
C CYS A 58 5.70 -1.45 5.03
N VAL A 59 6.86 -1.98 5.40
CA VAL A 59 6.95 -3.26 6.11
C VAL A 59 8.27 -3.31 6.87
N GLY A 60 8.29 -4.03 7.99
CA GLY A 60 9.51 -4.29 8.75
C GLY A 60 10.27 -5.48 8.17
N MET A 61 11.58 -5.38 8.12
CA MET A 61 12.43 -6.47 7.62
C MET A 61 12.35 -7.70 8.54
N SER A 62 12.03 -7.51 9.82
CA SER A 62 11.89 -8.59 10.79
C SER A 62 10.45 -9.06 10.98
N ASP A 63 9.55 -8.67 10.07
CA ASP A 63 8.15 -9.09 10.11
C ASP A 63 8.06 -10.58 9.78
N GLY A 64 7.63 -11.39 10.76
CA GLY A 64 7.48 -12.83 10.59
C GLY A 64 6.14 -13.25 10.01
N ILE A 65 5.21 -12.32 9.84
CA ILE A 65 3.87 -12.60 9.31
C ILE A 65 3.77 -12.14 7.86
N ALA A 66 4.19 -10.91 7.57
CA ALA A 66 4.18 -10.36 6.22
C ALA A 66 5.63 -10.21 5.73
N SER A 67 6.01 -11.02 4.74
CA SER A 67 7.37 -10.99 4.22
C SER A 67 7.63 -9.70 3.43
N TYR A 68 8.70 -8.98 3.80
CA TYR A 68 9.08 -7.79 3.05
C TYR A 68 9.43 -8.14 1.60
N ARG A 69 9.90 -9.35 1.35
CA ARG A 69 10.24 -9.79 -0.01
C ARG A 69 9.02 -9.94 -0.88
N SER A 70 7.89 -10.40 -0.30
CA SER A 70 6.62 -10.46 -1.03
C SER A 70 6.16 -9.06 -1.40
N MET A 71 6.28 -8.11 -0.50
CA MET A 71 5.92 -6.73 -0.79
C MET A 71 6.84 -6.10 -1.82
N GLU A 72 8.13 -6.43 -1.79
CA GLU A 72 9.06 -5.97 -2.82
C GLU A 72 8.63 -6.44 -4.21
N ARG A 73 8.24 -7.70 -4.33
CA ARG A 73 7.76 -8.25 -5.61
C ARG A 73 6.47 -7.57 -6.06
N TYR A 74 5.53 -7.39 -5.15
CA TYR A 74 4.25 -6.75 -5.43
C TYR A 74 4.46 -5.32 -5.97
N ILE A 75 5.25 -4.52 -5.26
CA ILE A 75 5.54 -3.14 -5.65
C ILE A 75 6.32 -3.10 -6.95
N SER A 76 7.28 -4.00 -7.13
CA SER A 76 8.08 -4.07 -8.36
C SER A 76 7.20 -4.33 -9.58
N GLN A 77 6.20 -5.19 -9.46
CA GLN A 77 5.28 -5.48 -10.57
C GLN A 77 4.39 -4.29 -10.89
N ILE A 78 3.94 -3.55 -9.89
CA ILE A 78 3.17 -2.33 -10.11
C ILE A 78 4.00 -1.32 -10.91
N LYS A 79 5.27 -1.15 -10.53
CA LYS A 79 6.19 -0.27 -11.26
C LYS A 79 6.38 -0.71 -12.71
N LYS A 80 6.49 -2.01 -12.95
CA LYS A 80 6.63 -2.56 -14.31
C LYS A 80 5.42 -2.26 -15.17
N ASN A 81 4.25 -2.12 -14.57
CA ASN A 81 3.03 -1.77 -15.29
C ASN A 81 2.92 -0.26 -15.55
N GLY A 82 3.93 0.51 -15.17
CA GLY A 82 3.95 1.96 -15.42
C GLY A 82 3.24 2.79 -14.37
N THR A 83 2.85 2.18 -13.26
CA THR A 83 2.14 2.87 -12.18
C THR A 83 3.14 3.28 -11.08
N ASN A 84 2.97 4.47 -10.51
CA ASN A 84 3.81 4.93 -9.41
C ASN A 84 3.63 4.02 -8.20
N ALA A 85 4.74 3.61 -7.61
CA ALA A 85 4.71 2.80 -6.41
C ALA A 85 5.99 3.02 -5.61
N GLU A 86 5.87 2.99 -4.28
CA GLU A 86 6.99 3.13 -3.36
C GLU A 86 6.90 2.09 -2.27
N LEU A 87 8.04 1.59 -1.84
CA LEU A 87 8.14 0.67 -0.72
C LEU A 87 9.20 1.17 0.25
N GLU A 88 8.85 1.20 1.53
CA GLU A 88 9.82 1.42 2.60
C GLU A 88 9.96 0.13 3.42
N VAL A 89 11.19 -0.37 3.55
CA VAL A 89 11.49 -1.54 4.36
C VAL A 89 12.30 -1.08 5.57
N PHE A 90 11.80 -1.36 6.76
CA PHE A 90 12.39 -0.86 8.00
C PHE A 90 13.19 -1.95 8.69
N LYS A 91 14.50 -1.76 8.75
CA LYS A 91 15.42 -2.73 9.35
C LYS A 91 15.12 -2.92 10.83
N GLY A 92 15.02 -4.18 11.26
CA GLY A 92 14.82 -4.52 12.66
C GLY A 92 13.40 -4.35 13.18
N LEU A 93 12.45 -3.98 12.33
CA LEU A 93 11.08 -3.74 12.76
C LEU A 93 10.21 -4.96 12.45
N SER A 94 9.35 -5.33 13.41
CA SER A 94 8.45 -6.48 13.26
C SER A 94 7.03 -6.04 12.88
N HIS A 95 6.12 -7.00 12.77
CA HIS A 95 4.73 -6.76 12.35
C HIS A 95 3.98 -5.89 13.37
N GLY A 96 3.06 -5.06 12.86
CA GLY A 96 2.14 -4.34 13.72
C GLY A 96 2.67 -3.04 14.32
N PHE A 97 3.64 -2.39 13.68
CA PHE A 97 4.26 -1.19 14.25
C PHE A 97 3.36 0.06 14.25
N GLY A 98 2.23 0.04 13.56
CA GLY A 98 1.28 1.16 13.55
C GLY A 98 1.91 2.48 13.10
N LEU A 99 1.90 3.49 13.97
CA LEU A 99 2.49 4.80 13.67
C LEU A 99 4.02 4.78 13.68
N GLY A 100 4.61 3.74 14.25
CA GLY A 100 6.06 3.59 14.30
C GLY A 100 6.79 4.61 15.17
N GLN A 101 6.09 5.26 16.10
CA GLN A 101 6.70 6.26 16.97
C GLN A 101 7.88 5.67 17.75
N LYS A 102 8.98 6.42 17.80
CA LYS A 102 10.23 6.01 18.46
C LYS A 102 10.88 4.78 17.83
N THR A 103 10.55 4.49 16.58
CA THR A 103 11.19 3.44 15.79
C THR A 103 11.78 4.01 14.51
N VAL A 104 12.48 3.16 13.73
CA VAL A 104 13.01 3.57 12.42
C VAL A 104 11.91 3.95 11.43
N ALA A 105 10.67 3.54 11.69
CA ALA A 105 9.53 3.86 10.83
C ALA A 105 8.91 5.22 11.15
N GLU A 106 9.34 5.90 12.21
CA GLU A 106 8.74 7.18 12.60
C GLU A 106 8.71 8.14 11.42
N GLY A 107 7.56 8.79 11.22
CA GLY A 107 7.37 9.73 10.12
C GLY A 107 6.90 9.10 8.81
N TRP A 108 6.70 7.78 8.77
CA TRP A 108 6.26 7.13 7.52
C TRP A 108 4.92 7.68 7.02
N ILE A 109 4.02 8.09 7.92
CA ILE A 109 2.72 8.63 7.51
C ILE A 109 2.89 9.91 6.70
N ASP A 110 3.81 10.80 7.12
CA ASP A 110 4.07 12.03 6.38
C ASP A 110 4.57 11.73 4.97
N ARG A 111 5.42 10.71 4.83
CA ARG A 111 5.91 10.28 3.53
C ARG A 111 4.80 9.67 2.68
N ALA A 112 3.91 8.89 3.29
CA ALA A 112 2.75 8.30 2.60
C ALA A 112 1.79 9.39 2.13
N VAL A 113 1.54 10.39 2.96
CA VAL A 113 0.69 11.53 2.59
C VAL A 113 1.30 12.29 1.41
N SER A 114 2.61 12.52 1.44
CA SER A 114 3.31 13.17 0.31
C SER A 114 3.15 12.36 -0.98
N PHE A 115 3.28 11.05 -0.90
CA PHE A 115 3.05 10.17 -2.05
C PHE A 115 1.62 10.34 -2.58
N TRP A 116 0.63 10.32 -1.70
CA TRP A 116 -0.76 10.51 -2.09
C TRP A 116 -0.96 11.86 -2.77
N GLN A 117 -0.42 12.94 -2.18
CA GLN A 117 -0.56 14.29 -2.74
C GLN A 117 0.07 14.40 -4.14
N GLU A 118 1.21 13.76 -4.36
CA GLU A 118 1.85 13.74 -5.67
C GLU A 118 1.00 13.05 -6.73
N ASN A 119 0.15 12.12 -6.34
CA ASN A 119 -0.67 11.34 -7.25
C ASN A 119 -2.10 11.89 -7.41
N THR A 120 -2.43 12.98 -6.75
CA THR A 120 -3.72 13.67 -6.94
C THR A 120 -3.65 14.82 -7.94
N LYS A 121 -2.46 15.17 -8.38
CA LYS A 121 -2.23 16.30 -9.28
C LYS A 121 -2.59 16.00 -10.73
#